data_78ad939da3a9c6c752a43f03221c46e8
#
_entry.id   78ad939da3a9c6c752a43f03221c46e8
#
_cell.length_a   1.000
_cell.length_b   1.000
_cell.length_c   1.000
_cell.angle_alpha   90.00
_cell.angle_beta   90.00
_cell.angle_gamma   90.00
#
_symmetry.space_group_name_H-M   'P 1'
#
loop_
_entity.id
_entity.type
_entity.pdbx_description
1 polymer ?
#
loop_
_entity_poly.entity_id
_entity_poly.type
_entity_poly.pdbx_seq_one_letter_code
_entity_poly.pdbx_strand_id
1 'polypeptide(L)'
;MMVLSDEKGKNHDDPDEFVINVEYNYVHDFGVGITNDFGGIKTGSKGPQCDGGTEAWLEERCYSYIRVYNNLVRDGWPYLCCANFLYSDVSSSGNLFQNNIVHGSGSVALVHHCGLDNESRNNIVHREAQPDNHQVWS
;
A
#
# COMPACT_ATOMS: atom_id res chain seq x y z
N MET A 1 -1.15 9.32 -0.97
CA MET A 1 -0.66 9.53 0.41
C MET A 1 0.39 8.49 0.73
N MET A 2 1.52 8.86 1.30
CA MET A 2 2.56 7.94 1.76
C MET A 2 2.70 8.03 3.28
N VAL A 3 2.70 6.88 3.94
CA VAL A 3 2.81 6.78 5.39
C VAL A 3 4.04 5.95 5.74
N LEU A 4 4.87 6.45 6.61
CA LEU A 4 6.12 5.83 7.03
C LEU A 4 6.15 5.67 8.55
N SER A 5 6.67 4.55 9.01
CA SER A 5 6.97 4.29 10.41
C SER A 5 8.36 3.64 10.54
N ASP A 6 9.02 3.92 11.62
CA ASP A 6 10.33 3.40 11.99
C ASP A 6 10.32 2.64 13.33
N GLU A 7 9.12 2.40 13.87
CA GLU A 7 9.00 1.69 15.14
C GLU A 7 8.95 0.17 14.97
N LYS A 8 9.49 -0.51 15.95
CA LYS A 8 9.40 -1.97 16.07
C LYS A 8 8.08 -2.33 16.71
N GLY A 9 7.29 -3.02 15.99
CA GLY A 9 5.99 -3.39 16.51
C GLY A 9 5.88 -4.84 16.95
N LYS A 10 4.72 -5.36 16.99
CA LYS A 10 4.24 -6.35 17.90
C LYS A 10 3.19 -7.25 17.23
N ASN A 11 2.04 -7.42 17.72
CA ASN A 11 1.09 -8.45 17.30
C ASN A 11 -0.10 -7.86 16.51
N HIS A 12 -0.38 -8.38 15.33
CA HIS A 12 -1.49 -7.92 14.48
C HIS A 12 -2.88 -8.07 15.09
N ASP A 13 -3.02 -8.91 16.10
CA ASP A 13 -4.30 -9.16 16.74
C ASP A 13 -4.66 -8.13 17.82
N ASP A 14 -3.70 -7.29 18.21
CA ASP A 14 -3.94 -6.21 19.15
C ASP A 14 -4.11 -4.86 18.39
N PRO A 15 -5.30 -4.28 18.39
CA PRO A 15 -5.53 -3.01 17.70
C PRO A 15 -4.73 -1.83 18.28
N ASP A 16 -4.26 -1.93 19.52
CA ASP A 16 -3.49 -0.91 20.19
C ASP A 16 -1.98 -0.98 19.84
N GLU A 17 -1.58 -2.02 19.12
CA GLU A 17 -0.19 -2.23 18.73
C GLU A 17 0.21 -1.56 17.41
N PHE A 18 -0.74 -1.05 16.64
CA PHE A 18 -0.43 -0.30 15.43
C PHE A 18 0.04 1.11 15.77
N VAL A 19 1.23 1.43 15.34
CA VAL A 19 1.86 2.73 15.59
C VAL A 19 1.16 3.85 14.83
N ILE A 20 0.69 3.55 13.62
CA ILE A 20 0.00 4.50 12.77
C ILE A 20 -1.31 3.92 12.28
N ASN A 21 -2.40 4.64 12.53
CA ASN A 21 -3.69 4.34 11.95
C ASN A 21 -4.01 5.35 10.83
N VAL A 22 -4.33 4.81 9.66
CA VAL A 22 -4.79 5.57 8.50
C VAL A 22 -6.24 5.17 8.25
N GLU A 23 -7.17 6.00 8.66
CA GLU A 23 -8.59 5.64 8.68
C GLU A 23 -9.52 6.75 8.21
N TYR A 24 -10.68 6.33 7.72
CA TYR A 24 -11.78 7.20 7.31
C TYR A 24 -11.37 8.26 6.26
N ASN A 25 -10.39 7.93 5.41
CA ASN A 25 -10.00 8.81 4.32
C ASN A 25 -10.79 8.48 3.06
N TYR A 26 -11.08 9.52 2.30
CA TYR A 26 -11.53 9.42 0.92
C TYR A 26 -10.39 9.88 0.01
N VAL A 27 -9.77 8.94 -0.69
CA VAL A 27 -8.65 9.17 -1.61
C VAL A 27 -9.13 8.91 -3.02
N HIS A 28 -9.03 9.90 -3.89
CA HIS A 28 -9.49 9.77 -5.27
C HIS A 28 -8.61 10.55 -6.24
N ASP A 29 -8.78 10.27 -7.54
CA ASP A 29 -8.09 10.96 -8.64
C ASP A 29 -6.57 11.06 -8.44
N PHE A 30 -5.97 9.98 -7.95
CA PHE A 30 -4.54 9.94 -7.69
C PHE A 30 -3.74 9.45 -8.91
N GLY A 31 -2.48 9.87 -9.00
CA GLY A 31 -1.56 9.46 -10.06
C GLY A 31 -1.76 10.16 -11.39
N VAL A 32 -2.48 11.25 -11.42
CA VAL A 32 -2.73 12.02 -12.65
C VAL A 32 -1.44 12.67 -13.16
N GLY A 33 -0.93 12.18 -14.29
CA GLY A 33 0.11 12.86 -15.07
C GLY A 33 1.55 12.70 -14.56
N ILE A 34 1.79 11.88 -13.53
CA ILE A 34 3.10 11.86 -12.92
C ILE A 34 3.59 10.48 -12.61
N THR A 35 4.36 9.77 -12.87
CA THR A 35 5.14 8.71 -12.22
C THR A 35 4.58 7.29 -12.29
N ASN A 36 5.54 6.42 -12.33
CA ASN A 36 5.41 5.01 -12.00
C ASN A 36 5.46 4.81 -10.49
N ASP A 37 4.95 3.70 -10.02
CA ASP A 37 5.16 3.20 -8.66
C ASP A 37 4.59 4.11 -7.56
N PHE A 38 3.31 4.35 -7.61
CA PHE A 38 2.61 5.10 -6.58
C PHE A 38 1.37 4.32 -6.08
N GLY A 39 0.84 4.78 -4.96
CA GLY A 39 -0.38 4.24 -4.36
C GLY A 39 -1.34 5.36 -3.95
N GLY A 40 -2.64 5.04 -3.98
CA GLY A 40 -3.62 5.90 -3.35
C GLY A 40 -3.31 6.08 -1.87
N ILE A 41 -3.08 4.96 -1.18
CA ILE A 41 -2.44 4.92 0.14
C ILE A 41 -1.22 4.01 0.02
N LYS A 42 -0.04 4.56 0.25
CA LYS A 42 1.22 3.83 0.21
C LYS A 42 1.86 3.84 1.59
N THR A 43 2.16 2.65 2.09
CA THR A 43 2.90 2.46 3.34
C THR A 43 4.34 2.07 3.05
N GLY A 44 5.25 2.45 3.92
CA GLY A 44 6.67 2.10 3.81
C GLY A 44 7.34 2.10 5.17
N SER A 45 8.44 1.38 5.30
CA SER A 45 9.32 1.46 6.46
C SER A 45 10.43 2.48 6.21
N LYS A 46 10.93 3.05 7.29
CA LYS A 46 11.95 4.09 7.26
C LYS A 46 13.24 3.55 7.87
N GLY A 47 14.22 3.32 7.05
CA GLY A 47 15.54 2.92 7.55
C GLY A 47 16.48 2.53 6.44
N PRO A 48 17.77 2.89 6.54
CA PRO A 48 18.77 2.55 5.52
C PRO A 48 19.02 1.05 5.38
N GLN A 49 18.47 0.25 6.28
CA GLN A 49 18.57 -1.21 6.26
C GLN A 49 17.40 -1.90 5.55
N CYS A 50 16.37 -1.14 5.21
CA CYS A 50 15.18 -1.63 4.52
C CYS A 50 15.23 -1.39 3.01
N ASP A 51 16.29 -0.80 2.50
CA ASP A 51 16.48 -0.47 1.08
C ASP A 51 16.89 -1.69 0.24
N GLY A 52 16.11 -2.74 0.33
CA GLY A 52 15.91 -3.73 -0.74
C GLY A 52 17.11 -4.54 -1.26
N GLY A 53 18.25 -4.55 -0.62
CA GLY A 53 19.44 -5.17 -1.22
C GLY A 53 20.12 -6.29 -0.46
N THR A 54 19.75 -6.55 0.76
CA THR A 54 20.41 -7.54 1.60
C THR A 54 19.42 -8.31 2.45
N GLU A 55 19.84 -9.45 3.00
CA GLU A 55 19.06 -10.29 3.92
C GLU A 55 18.53 -9.55 5.17
N ALA A 56 18.88 -8.28 5.33
CA ALA A 56 18.46 -7.41 6.42
C ALA A 56 16.93 -7.19 6.52
N TRP A 57 16.18 -7.39 5.43
CA TRP A 57 14.70 -7.34 5.47
C TRP A 57 14.08 -8.58 6.14
N LEU A 58 14.85 -9.66 6.32
CA LEU A 58 14.46 -10.82 7.12
C LEU A 58 14.64 -10.57 8.64
N GLU A 59 15.34 -9.51 9.01
CA GLU A 59 15.53 -9.15 10.40
C GLU A 59 14.37 -8.23 10.85
N GLU A 60 14.00 -8.27 12.10
CA GLU A 60 12.88 -7.55 12.77
C GLU A 60 12.86 -6.02 12.58
N ARG A 61 13.69 -5.48 11.70
CA ARG A 61 13.99 -4.04 11.64
C ARG A 61 13.17 -3.23 10.66
N CYS A 62 12.39 -3.92 9.82
CA CYS A 62 11.63 -3.26 8.75
C CYS A 62 10.11 -3.32 8.99
N TYR A 63 9.70 -3.50 10.21
CA TYR A 63 8.30 -3.48 10.57
C TYR A 63 7.80 -2.04 10.72
N SER A 64 6.74 -1.72 10.03
CA SER A 64 6.11 -0.40 10.05
C SER A 64 4.83 -0.36 10.88
N TYR A 65 4.18 -1.48 11.07
CA TYR A 65 2.94 -1.63 11.84
C TYR A 65 1.91 -0.52 11.57
N ILE A 66 1.62 -0.35 10.30
CA ILE A 66 0.65 0.62 9.84
C ILE A 66 -0.66 -0.09 9.57
N ARG A 67 -1.73 0.36 10.21
CA ARG A 67 -3.08 -0.10 9.95
C ARG A 67 -3.79 0.89 9.03
N VAL A 68 -4.17 0.40 7.85
CA VAL A 68 -4.95 1.15 6.86
C VAL A 68 -6.36 0.56 6.86
N TYR A 69 -7.34 1.26 7.39
CA TYR A 69 -8.67 0.70 7.53
C TYR A 69 -9.80 1.71 7.36
N ASN A 70 -10.96 1.20 6.96
CA ASN A 70 -12.16 1.99 6.74
C ASN A 70 -11.97 3.16 5.74
N ASN A 71 -11.08 3.01 4.77
CA ASN A 71 -10.87 4.04 3.75
C ASN A 71 -11.65 3.69 2.47
N LEU A 72 -12.02 4.71 1.74
CA LEU A 72 -12.48 4.62 0.36
C LEU A 72 -11.37 5.16 -0.56
N VAL A 73 -10.84 4.29 -1.42
CA VAL A 73 -9.80 4.63 -2.39
C VAL A 73 -10.33 4.34 -3.79
N ARG A 74 -10.37 5.36 -4.66
CA ARG A 74 -10.94 5.20 -5.99
C ARG A 74 -10.21 6.02 -7.06
N ASP A 75 -10.43 5.64 -8.32
CA ASP A 75 -10.01 6.39 -9.50
C ASP A 75 -8.51 6.67 -9.54
N GLY A 76 -7.71 5.60 -9.56
CA GLY A 76 -6.28 5.67 -9.83
C GLY A 76 -6.02 5.79 -11.34
N TRP A 77 -5.19 6.74 -11.75
CA TRP A 77 -4.87 6.99 -13.15
C TRP A 77 -3.42 6.59 -13.46
N PRO A 78 -3.16 5.32 -13.87
CA PRO A 78 -1.81 4.93 -14.26
C PRO A 78 -1.46 5.54 -15.60
N TYR A 79 -0.48 6.43 -15.63
CA TYR A 79 0.02 6.97 -16.90
C TYR A 79 0.89 5.94 -17.63
N LEU A 80 1.75 5.24 -16.93
CA LEU A 80 2.64 4.22 -17.49
C LEU A 80 2.37 2.84 -16.88
N CYS A 81 2.52 2.69 -15.59
CA CYS A 81 2.17 1.48 -14.85
C CYS A 81 1.91 1.80 -13.38
N CYS A 82 1.49 0.81 -12.66
CA CYS A 82 1.69 0.70 -11.21
C CYS A 82 0.97 1.76 -10.38
N ALA A 83 -0.22 2.20 -10.81
CA ALA A 83 -1.17 2.90 -9.96
C ALA A 83 -1.87 1.90 -9.05
N ASN A 84 -1.29 1.63 -7.91
CA ASN A 84 -1.86 0.71 -6.94
C ASN A 84 -2.83 1.48 -6.03
N PHE A 85 -3.87 0.83 -5.54
CA PHE A 85 -4.80 1.52 -4.63
C PHE A 85 -4.27 1.51 -3.20
N LEU A 86 -4.03 0.33 -2.64
CA LEU A 86 -3.38 0.15 -1.35
C LEU A 86 -2.05 -0.56 -1.57
N TYR A 87 -0.98 0.05 -1.13
CA TYR A 87 0.36 -0.41 -1.47
C TYR A 87 1.28 -0.40 -0.25
N SER A 88 1.66 -1.59 0.20
CA SER A 88 2.79 -1.78 1.11
C SER A 88 4.04 -1.96 0.28
N ASP A 89 4.90 -0.96 0.27
CA ASP A 89 6.09 -0.92 -0.59
C ASP A 89 7.26 -1.70 0.02
N VAL A 90 8.32 -1.78 -0.75
CA VAL A 90 9.52 -2.60 -0.50
C VAL A 90 9.91 -2.60 0.96
N SER A 91 10.07 -3.80 1.50
CA SER A 91 10.51 -4.06 2.87
C SER A 91 9.62 -3.46 3.98
N SER A 92 8.39 -3.09 3.65
CA SER A 92 7.42 -2.64 4.64
C SER A 92 6.67 -3.84 5.20
N SER A 93 6.97 -4.21 6.42
CA SER A 93 6.43 -5.40 7.09
C SER A 93 5.42 -5.05 8.17
N GLY A 94 4.57 -6.01 8.53
CA GLY A 94 3.63 -5.88 9.64
C GLY A 94 2.45 -4.94 9.38
N ASN A 95 2.10 -4.66 8.13
CA ASN A 95 0.99 -3.78 7.82
C ASN A 95 -0.33 -4.54 7.72
N LEU A 96 -1.40 -3.89 8.10
CA LEU A 96 -2.76 -4.40 7.99
C LEU A 96 -3.62 -3.50 7.12
N PHE A 97 -4.12 -4.04 6.01
CA PHE A 97 -5.16 -3.40 5.19
C PHE A 97 -6.52 -4.05 5.50
N GLN A 98 -7.41 -3.31 6.17
CA GLN A 98 -8.66 -3.88 6.66
C GLN A 98 -9.88 -3.00 6.37
N ASN A 99 -11.00 -3.62 6.00
CA ASN A 99 -12.28 -2.94 5.82
C ASN A 99 -12.25 -1.75 4.84
N ASN A 100 -11.32 -1.73 3.88
CA ASN A 100 -11.26 -0.66 2.90
C ASN A 100 -12.16 -1.00 1.71
N ILE A 101 -12.63 0.04 1.04
CA ILE A 101 -13.31 -0.07 -0.24
C ILE A 101 -12.37 0.50 -1.31
N VAL A 102 -12.06 -0.32 -2.30
CA VAL A 102 -11.26 0.05 -3.45
C VAL A 102 -12.12 -0.03 -4.69
N HIS A 103 -12.22 1.06 -5.43
CA HIS A 103 -13.10 1.15 -6.59
C HIS A 103 -12.45 1.89 -7.76
N GLY A 104 -12.69 1.42 -8.98
CA GLY A 104 -12.33 2.11 -10.21
C GLY A 104 -11.21 1.46 -11.02
N SER A 105 -10.63 2.26 -11.91
CA SER A 105 -9.53 1.84 -12.77
C SER A 105 -8.18 2.04 -12.07
N GLY A 106 -7.32 1.08 -12.18
CA GLY A 106 -5.96 1.12 -11.60
C GLY A 106 -5.21 -0.17 -11.90
N SER A 107 -3.92 -0.22 -11.64
CA SER A 107 -3.11 -1.40 -11.96
C SER A 107 -3.44 -2.56 -11.03
N VAL A 108 -3.25 -2.39 -9.75
CA VAL A 108 -3.50 -3.42 -8.73
C VAL A 108 -4.24 -2.82 -7.55
N ALA A 109 -5.21 -3.57 -7.03
CA ALA A 109 -6.02 -3.09 -5.91
C ALA A 109 -5.25 -3.08 -4.59
N LEU A 110 -4.58 -4.18 -4.27
CA LEU A 110 -3.80 -4.34 -3.05
C LEU A 110 -2.47 -4.98 -3.40
N VAL A 111 -1.39 -4.40 -2.90
CA VAL A 111 -0.02 -4.90 -3.11
C VAL A 111 0.72 -4.95 -1.78
N HIS A 112 1.32 -6.08 -1.50
CA HIS A 112 2.35 -6.24 -0.47
C HIS A 112 3.66 -6.59 -1.18
N HIS A 113 4.56 -5.62 -1.29
CA HIS A 113 5.78 -5.75 -2.06
C HIS A 113 6.97 -6.05 -1.14
N CYS A 114 7.44 -7.29 -1.16
CA CYS A 114 8.65 -7.74 -0.47
C CYS A 114 8.68 -7.49 1.06
N GLY A 115 7.53 -7.45 1.71
CA GLY A 115 7.42 -7.35 3.17
C GLY A 115 6.98 -8.68 3.79
N LEU A 116 7.25 -8.83 5.08
CA LEU A 116 6.80 -9.96 5.90
C LEU A 116 5.58 -9.56 6.73
N ASP A 117 4.77 -10.55 7.08
CA ASP A 117 3.64 -10.40 7.99
C ASP A 117 2.65 -9.27 7.63
N ASN A 118 2.55 -8.96 6.34
CA ASN A 118 1.53 -8.05 5.86
C ASN A 118 0.21 -8.81 5.67
N GLU A 119 -0.87 -8.21 6.08
CA GLU A 119 -2.19 -8.81 6.01
C GLU A 119 -3.20 -7.92 5.29
N SER A 120 -4.12 -8.55 4.54
CA SER A 120 -5.27 -7.89 3.95
C SER A 120 -6.53 -8.68 4.27
N ARG A 121 -7.51 -8.06 4.95
CA ARG A 121 -8.77 -8.72 5.32
C ARG A 121 -9.99 -7.81 5.20
N ASN A 122 -11.13 -8.39 4.87
CA ASN A 122 -12.41 -7.70 4.78
C ASN A 122 -12.42 -6.46 3.86
N ASN A 123 -11.54 -6.41 2.84
CA ASN A 123 -11.58 -5.33 1.87
C ASN A 123 -12.56 -5.65 0.74
N ILE A 124 -13.25 -4.65 0.28
CA ILE A 124 -14.11 -4.73 -0.92
C ILE A 124 -13.34 -4.13 -2.09
N VAL A 125 -13.17 -4.91 -3.14
CA VAL A 125 -12.47 -4.49 -4.35
C VAL A 125 -13.42 -4.57 -5.53
N HIS A 126 -13.69 -3.45 -6.15
CA HIS A 126 -14.40 -3.36 -7.42
C HIS A 126 -13.50 -2.70 -8.45
N ARG A 127 -13.01 -3.49 -9.40
CA ARG A 127 -12.18 -3.00 -10.50
C ARG A 127 -13.03 -2.79 -11.74
N GLU A 128 -12.90 -1.62 -12.33
CA GLU A 128 -13.40 -1.36 -13.66
C GLU A 128 -12.37 -1.80 -14.70
N ALA A 129 -12.86 -2.33 -15.83
CA ALA A 129 -11.98 -2.58 -16.96
C ALA A 129 -11.35 -1.26 -17.39
N GLN A 130 -10.03 -1.25 -17.54
CA GLN A 130 -9.38 -0.08 -18.13
C GLN A 130 -9.86 0.05 -19.58
N PRO A 131 -10.22 1.24 -20.03
CA PRO A 131 -10.43 1.44 -21.45
C PRO A 131 -9.17 1.07 -22.22
N ASP A 132 -9.32 0.38 -23.33
CA ASP A 132 -8.27 -0.24 -24.17
C ASP A 132 -7.21 0.73 -24.74
N ASN A 133 -7.09 1.92 -24.21
CA ASN A 133 -6.19 2.98 -24.68
C ASN A 133 -4.80 2.97 -24.03
N HIS A 134 -4.47 1.94 -23.26
CA HIS A 134 -3.08 1.79 -22.83
C HIS A 134 -2.24 1.26 -23.98
N GLN A 135 -1.67 2.17 -24.76
CA GLN A 135 -0.52 1.83 -25.56
C GLN A 135 0.59 1.37 -24.61
N VAL A 136 0.76 0.06 -24.54
CA VAL A 136 1.97 -0.52 -23.97
C VAL A 136 3.09 -0.11 -24.92
N TRP A 137 3.89 0.84 -24.51
CA TRP A 137 5.12 1.16 -25.22
C TRP A 137 6.08 -0.03 -25.00
N SER A 138 6.23 -0.83 -26.04
CA SER A 138 7.25 -1.88 -26.15
C SER A 138 8.61 -1.28 -26.45
#